data_eb47421448031f9187eb7181a3d0991a
#
_entry.id   eb47421448031f9187eb7181a3d0991a
#
_cell.length_a   1.000
_cell.length_b   1.000
_cell.length_c   1.000
_cell.angle_alpha   90.00
_cell.angle_beta   90.00
_cell.angle_gamma   90.00
#
_symmetry.space_group_name_H-M   'P 1'
#
loop_
_entity.id
_entity.type
_entity.pdbx_description
1 polymer ?
#
loop_
_entity_poly.entity_id
_entity_poly.type
_entity_poly.pdbx_seq_one_letter_code
_entity_poly.pdbx_strand_id
1 'polypeptide(L)'
;MKIGLIGDGATSISIEFALQQSEISVTPISIESVSKSKLKAFSMVLVVDNVGSPLFEKVNDDITTSWIAIELGGLGGYSIPPVLGSISLFNPATACYLCLRDRVKSNLSTSEELNPKSIIPISPSFESLLGSLSAYLVNSMLNFDMTHSHVFEISDLSIEHISGGNSAITHRLLLPVPTCSSNDHSSTTHIPGTTMERAEYAIDERIGIINTISEAESFPAPYYLANLCDTTSFTAQSVRKQSAGVAIDWDQAFIKTIGEALERYSSGVYDPDSFTSGPASSFKNSISPSSFVQPSPDLYKDESIDWIGGIDLHSNETVLLPAEFAVFPYPSEQYKPAITTGLAIGNSLIEAQLSGLYEVIERDATMLSWYSNRPPSAFSPDDPEFDLLSQMANSKGLDSTVLLVTQDIDIPVVTVAVHRSSKWPKFAVGSCANINPNRAAIGALSEALQNWMELRSMGPDTANNQSSAIGTYSNFPKEAQSFIGHSDAIPSNDLSIPTFSTRTEELSFLLTHLHSLDLSSYSVQLTPPDIATIGFEAVRILIPEAQPLFFEKPFFGSRARTVSASLGNFRSRLDRPHHPYP
;
A
#
# COMPACT_ATOMS: atom_id res chain seq x y z
N MET A 1 7.11 42.01 2.60
CA MET A 1 7.53 40.76 1.95
C MET A 1 7.92 41.09 0.51
N LYS A 2 8.98 40.47 -0.03
CA LYS A 2 9.44 40.68 -1.40
C LYS A 2 9.11 39.47 -2.25
N ILE A 3 8.22 39.65 -3.24
CA ILE A 3 7.77 38.60 -4.14
C ILE A 3 8.43 38.77 -5.51
N GLY A 4 9.01 37.68 -6.06
CA GLY A 4 9.47 37.64 -7.44
C GLY A 4 8.36 37.10 -8.36
N LEU A 5 8.16 37.71 -9.53
CA LEU A 5 7.22 37.23 -10.54
C LEU A 5 7.97 36.97 -11.84
N ILE A 6 7.86 35.76 -12.34
CA ILE A 6 8.42 35.28 -13.63
C ILE A 6 7.26 34.96 -14.55
N GLY A 7 7.27 35.50 -15.75
CA GLY A 7 6.26 35.25 -16.78
C GLY A 7 5.57 36.53 -17.24
N ASP A 8 4.91 36.43 -18.38
CA ASP A 8 4.25 37.57 -19.08
C ASP A 8 2.76 37.26 -19.27
N GLY A 9 2.02 38.19 -19.88
CA GLY A 9 0.61 38.01 -20.26
C GLY A 9 -0.41 38.50 -19.22
N ALA A 10 -1.68 38.26 -19.47
CA ALA A 10 -2.79 38.76 -18.67
C ALA A 10 -2.78 38.21 -17.23
N THR A 11 -2.32 36.96 -17.04
CA THR A 11 -2.18 36.36 -15.70
C THR A 11 -1.19 37.15 -14.84
N SER A 12 0.02 37.42 -15.35
CA SER A 12 1.06 38.17 -14.63
C SER A 12 0.63 39.56 -14.30
N ILE A 13 -0.01 40.29 -15.24
CA ILE A 13 -0.56 41.63 -15.03
C ILE A 13 -1.61 41.63 -13.92
N SER A 14 -2.49 40.61 -13.91
CA SER A 14 -3.55 40.50 -12.88
C SER A 14 -2.98 40.18 -11.51
N ILE A 15 -1.94 39.36 -11.42
CA ILE A 15 -1.23 39.08 -10.16
C ILE A 15 -0.61 40.36 -9.61
N GLU A 16 0.15 41.06 -10.44
CA GLU A 16 0.84 42.28 -10.04
C GLU A 16 -0.18 43.31 -9.52
N PHE A 17 -1.24 43.55 -10.29
CA PHE A 17 -2.28 44.51 -9.90
C PHE A 17 -2.95 44.13 -8.56
N ALA A 18 -3.37 42.85 -8.41
CA ALA A 18 -4.08 42.40 -7.22
C ALA A 18 -3.19 42.42 -5.96
N LEU A 19 -1.92 42.03 -6.06
CA LEU A 19 -0.97 42.08 -4.93
C LEU A 19 -0.59 43.51 -4.55
N GLN A 20 -0.48 44.41 -5.52
CA GLN A 20 -0.25 45.84 -5.23
C GLN A 20 -1.41 46.48 -4.43
N GLN A 21 -2.66 46.08 -4.71
CA GLN A 21 -3.82 46.53 -3.91
C GLN A 21 -3.76 46.03 -2.45
N SER A 22 -3.00 44.94 -2.20
CA SER A 22 -2.76 44.40 -0.86
C SER A 22 -1.44 44.89 -0.22
N GLU A 23 -0.84 45.96 -0.74
CA GLU A 23 0.43 46.55 -0.29
C GLU A 23 1.63 45.58 -0.36
N ILE A 24 1.58 44.56 -1.22
CA ILE A 24 2.65 43.60 -1.42
C ILE A 24 3.50 44.04 -2.61
N SER A 25 4.82 44.16 -2.38
CA SER A 25 5.77 44.54 -3.44
C SER A 25 6.09 43.34 -4.33
N VAL A 26 5.75 43.44 -5.60
CA VAL A 26 6.08 42.46 -6.65
C VAL A 26 7.25 42.97 -7.50
N THR A 27 8.23 42.13 -7.79
CA THR A 27 9.38 42.45 -8.63
C THR A 27 9.39 41.53 -9.83
N PRO A 28 9.23 42.02 -11.06
CA PRO A 28 9.37 41.21 -12.25
C PRO A 28 10.80 40.65 -12.38
N ILE A 29 10.91 39.37 -12.79
CA ILE A 29 12.17 38.66 -13.02
C ILE A 29 12.16 38.19 -14.47
N SER A 30 13.15 38.62 -15.28
CA SER A 30 13.32 38.13 -16.65
C SER A 30 13.70 36.63 -16.63
N ILE A 31 13.09 35.82 -17.50
CA ILE A 31 13.34 34.39 -17.66
C ILE A 31 14.83 34.10 -17.87
N GLU A 32 15.52 34.93 -18.66
CA GLU A 32 16.96 34.78 -18.93
C GLU A 32 17.84 34.97 -17.69
N SER A 33 17.32 35.68 -16.68
CA SER A 33 18.05 36.00 -15.45
C SER A 33 17.76 35.04 -14.27
N VAL A 34 16.98 34.00 -14.48
CA VAL A 34 16.67 33.01 -13.46
C VAL A 34 17.94 32.26 -13.06
N SER A 35 18.28 32.33 -11.78
CA SER A 35 19.43 31.66 -11.18
C SER A 35 19.23 31.52 -9.67
N LYS A 36 19.86 30.56 -9.05
CA LYS A 36 19.80 30.26 -7.62
C LYS A 36 20.10 31.49 -6.74
N SER A 37 21.11 32.30 -7.12
CA SER A 37 21.48 33.50 -6.39
C SER A 37 20.41 34.61 -6.45
N LYS A 38 19.72 34.70 -7.57
CA LYS A 38 18.68 35.71 -7.77
C LYS A 38 17.37 35.32 -7.07
N LEU A 39 16.99 34.05 -7.13
CA LEU A 39 15.77 33.56 -6.50
C LEU A 39 15.83 33.65 -4.97
N LYS A 40 16.98 33.42 -4.36
CA LYS A 40 17.21 33.59 -2.91
C LYS A 40 16.93 35.00 -2.37
N ALA A 41 16.86 36.03 -3.23
CA ALA A 41 16.58 37.41 -2.82
C ALA A 41 15.09 37.65 -2.52
N PHE A 42 14.23 36.68 -2.80
CA PHE A 42 12.79 36.78 -2.63
C PHE A 42 12.30 35.85 -1.52
N SER A 43 11.27 36.28 -0.81
CA SER A 43 10.59 35.47 0.20
C SER A 43 9.71 34.42 -0.45
N MET A 44 9.20 34.70 -1.64
CA MET A 44 8.38 33.79 -2.47
C MET A 44 8.58 34.15 -3.94
N VAL A 45 8.45 33.16 -4.82
CA VAL A 45 8.52 33.33 -6.27
C VAL A 45 7.25 32.77 -6.90
N LEU A 46 6.63 33.53 -7.81
CA LEU A 46 5.54 33.06 -8.66
C LEU A 46 6.06 32.90 -10.09
N VAL A 47 5.70 31.80 -10.71
CA VAL A 47 6.06 31.44 -12.08
C VAL A 47 4.81 31.19 -12.89
N VAL A 48 4.62 31.94 -13.97
CA VAL A 48 3.49 31.82 -14.88
C VAL A 48 4.00 31.41 -16.26
N ASP A 49 3.51 30.29 -16.78
CA ASP A 49 3.81 29.87 -18.15
C ASP A 49 2.76 28.84 -18.62
N ASN A 50 2.84 28.45 -19.89
CA ASN A 50 2.04 27.36 -20.43
C ASN A 50 2.47 26.02 -19.83
N VAL A 51 1.53 25.11 -19.71
CA VAL A 51 1.78 23.74 -19.29
C VAL A 51 2.91 23.10 -20.13
N GLY A 52 3.78 22.35 -19.44
CA GLY A 52 4.93 21.70 -20.08
C GLY A 52 6.13 22.61 -20.37
N SER A 53 6.10 23.86 -19.90
CA SER A 53 7.27 24.75 -20.02
C SER A 53 8.44 24.26 -19.18
N PRO A 54 9.67 24.19 -19.74
CA PRO A 54 10.87 23.81 -19.00
C PRO A 54 11.26 24.82 -17.91
N LEU A 55 10.62 25.99 -17.88
CA LEU A 55 10.84 27.03 -16.86
C LEU A 55 10.51 26.52 -15.47
N PHE A 56 9.43 25.74 -15.31
CA PHE A 56 9.03 25.20 -14.02
C PHE A 56 10.09 24.26 -13.43
N GLU A 57 10.65 23.37 -14.23
CA GLU A 57 11.73 22.48 -13.78
C GLU A 57 13.00 23.28 -13.43
N LYS A 58 13.38 24.25 -14.26
CA LYS A 58 14.53 25.11 -14.00
C LYS A 58 14.40 25.88 -12.70
N VAL A 59 13.22 26.44 -12.42
CA VAL A 59 12.97 27.14 -11.16
C VAL A 59 12.99 26.16 -9.98
N ASN A 60 12.39 24.99 -10.14
CA ASN A 60 12.38 23.92 -9.11
C ASN A 60 13.81 23.52 -8.69
N ASP A 61 14.74 23.40 -9.63
CA ASP A 61 16.14 23.01 -9.35
C ASP A 61 16.93 24.13 -8.65
N ASP A 62 16.59 25.40 -8.92
CA ASP A 62 17.32 26.56 -8.42
C ASP A 62 16.75 27.16 -7.12
N ILE A 63 15.49 26.82 -6.76
CA ILE A 63 14.78 27.45 -5.64
C ILE A 63 14.95 26.66 -4.34
N THR A 64 15.02 27.40 -3.20
CA THR A 64 15.10 26.79 -1.85
C THR A 64 14.04 27.35 -0.90
N THR A 65 13.19 28.25 -1.39
CA THR A 65 12.08 28.86 -0.64
C THR A 65 10.76 28.41 -1.25
N SER A 66 9.67 28.60 -0.53
CA SER A 66 8.33 28.32 -1.06
C SER A 66 8.06 29.11 -2.34
N TRP A 67 7.41 28.49 -3.30
CA TRP A 67 7.10 29.09 -4.59
C TRP A 67 5.79 28.60 -5.17
N ILE A 68 5.28 29.26 -6.19
CA ILE A 68 4.00 28.95 -6.82
C ILE A 68 4.22 28.79 -8.32
N ALA A 69 3.85 27.61 -8.87
CA ALA A 69 3.70 27.42 -10.30
C ALA A 69 2.25 27.69 -10.71
N ILE A 70 2.08 28.47 -11.78
CA ILE A 70 0.79 28.79 -12.38
C ILE A 70 0.86 28.32 -13.82
N GLU A 71 0.25 27.17 -14.10
CA GLU A 71 0.28 26.53 -15.42
C GLU A 71 -1.00 26.88 -16.19
N LEU A 72 -0.84 27.35 -17.42
CA LEU A 72 -1.93 27.60 -18.35
C LEU A 72 -2.16 26.37 -19.25
N GLY A 73 -3.37 25.83 -19.25
CA GLY A 73 -3.78 24.74 -20.12
C GLY A 73 -3.49 23.33 -19.60
N GLY A 74 -3.26 23.16 -18.30
CA GLY A 74 -3.04 21.82 -17.73
C GLY A 74 -2.55 21.81 -16.29
N LEU A 75 -1.93 20.68 -15.91
CA LEU A 75 -1.47 20.39 -14.56
C LEU A 75 -0.20 19.55 -14.60
N GLY A 76 0.81 19.95 -13.82
CA GLY A 76 2.05 19.18 -13.63
C GLY A 76 2.80 18.87 -14.92
N GLY A 77 2.78 19.78 -15.87
CA GLY A 77 3.44 19.62 -17.18
C GLY A 77 2.59 18.91 -18.24
N TYR A 78 1.38 18.48 -17.94
CA TYR A 78 0.50 17.73 -18.85
C TYR A 78 -0.78 18.50 -19.18
N SER A 79 -1.12 18.54 -20.48
CA SER A 79 -2.41 19.07 -20.93
C SER A 79 -3.49 18.01 -20.75
N ILE A 80 -4.41 18.25 -19.80
CA ILE A 80 -5.44 17.28 -19.38
C ILE A 80 -6.81 17.93 -19.51
N PRO A 81 -7.58 17.67 -20.58
CA PRO A 81 -8.95 18.17 -20.65
C PRO A 81 -9.82 17.57 -19.52
N PRO A 82 -10.66 18.36 -18.83
CA PRO A 82 -11.04 19.75 -19.08
C PRO A 82 -10.21 20.80 -18.27
N VAL A 83 -9.01 20.51 -17.81
CA VAL A 83 -8.21 21.41 -16.97
C VAL A 83 -7.75 22.62 -17.78
N LEU A 84 -8.25 23.81 -17.44
CA LEU A 84 -7.88 25.07 -18.08
C LEU A 84 -6.60 25.70 -17.49
N GLY A 85 -6.28 25.37 -16.23
CA GLY A 85 -5.07 25.80 -15.58
C GLY A 85 -4.95 25.30 -14.16
N SER A 86 -3.79 25.45 -13.59
CA SER A 86 -3.51 25.06 -12.21
C SER A 86 -2.65 26.06 -11.46
N ILE A 87 -2.81 26.09 -10.14
CA ILE A 87 -1.99 26.85 -9.21
C ILE A 87 -1.42 25.86 -8.20
N SER A 88 -0.12 25.64 -8.27
CA SER A 88 0.57 24.67 -7.42
C SER A 88 1.52 25.40 -6.46
N LEU A 89 1.29 25.21 -5.17
CA LEU A 89 2.01 25.84 -4.08
C LEU A 89 3.00 24.83 -3.51
N PHE A 90 4.28 25.11 -3.61
CA PHE A 90 5.34 24.19 -3.18
C PHE A 90 6.01 24.66 -1.90
N ASN A 91 6.09 23.74 -0.94
CA ASN A 91 7.04 23.80 0.16
C ASN A 91 8.18 22.82 -0.18
N PRO A 92 9.39 23.30 -0.50
CA PRO A 92 10.50 22.44 -0.96
C PRO A 92 10.89 21.34 0.02
N ALA A 93 10.58 21.50 1.31
CA ALA A 93 10.86 20.50 2.33
C ALA A 93 9.90 19.28 2.29
N THR A 94 8.77 19.38 1.57
CA THR A 94 7.76 18.32 1.54
C THR A 94 7.55 17.72 0.15
N ALA A 95 7.15 18.52 -0.84
CA ALA A 95 6.97 18.05 -2.22
C ALA A 95 7.30 19.18 -3.20
N CYS A 96 7.79 18.85 -4.37
CA CYS A 96 8.26 19.80 -5.38
C CYS A 96 7.52 19.65 -6.72
N TYR A 97 7.88 20.46 -7.72
CA TYR A 97 7.26 20.38 -9.04
C TYR A 97 7.51 19.04 -9.74
N LEU A 98 8.68 18.42 -9.56
CA LEU A 98 8.94 17.09 -10.12
C LEU A 98 8.04 16.04 -9.47
N CYS A 99 7.79 16.13 -8.16
CA CYS A 99 6.81 15.28 -7.49
C CYS A 99 5.42 15.42 -8.12
N LEU A 100 4.96 16.66 -8.38
CA LEU A 100 3.68 16.90 -9.04
C LEU A 100 3.64 16.29 -10.42
N ARG A 101 4.67 16.52 -11.24
CA ARG A 101 4.77 16.00 -12.60
C ARG A 101 4.70 14.47 -12.62
N ASP A 102 5.46 13.79 -11.75
CA ASP A 102 5.53 12.35 -11.72
C ASP A 102 4.25 11.72 -11.15
N ARG A 103 3.59 12.39 -10.18
CA ARG A 103 2.26 12.00 -9.68
C ARG A 103 1.20 12.12 -10.75
N VAL A 104 1.15 13.23 -11.47
CA VAL A 104 0.21 13.40 -12.59
C VAL A 104 0.47 12.32 -13.65
N LYS A 105 1.72 12.13 -14.06
CA LYS A 105 2.09 11.10 -15.05
C LYS A 105 1.62 9.70 -14.63
N SER A 106 1.78 9.35 -13.36
CA SER A 106 1.41 8.03 -12.83
C SER A 106 -0.11 7.75 -12.85
N ASN A 107 -0.91 8.80 -12.96
CA ASN A 107 -2.37 8.72 -12.99
C ASN A 107 -3.00 9.05 -14.35
N LEU A 108 -2.18 9.35 -15.37
CA LEU A 108 -2.70 9.56 -16.73
C LEU A 108 -3.27 8.27 -17.32
N SER A 109 -4.40 8.39 -18.00
CA SER A 109 -4.89 7.31 -18.85
C SER A 109 -4.06 7.20 -20.13
N THR A 110 -4.02 6.02 -20.74
CA THR A 110 -3.32 5.79 -22.03
C THR A 110 -3.80 6.72 -23.15
N SER A 111 -5.05 7.19 -23.10
CA SER A 111 -5.61 8.15 -24.07
C SER A 111 -5.12 9.58 -23.83
N GLU A 112 -4.81 9.94 -22.59
CA GLU A 112 -4.27 11.26 -22.22
C GLU A 112 -2.77 11.35 -22.51
N GLU A 113 -2.02 10.28 -22.33
CA GLU A 113 -0.61 10.20 -22.70
C GLU A 113 -0.35 10.37 -24.20
N LEU A 114 -1.27 9.90 -25.04
CA LEU A 114 -1.13 9.92 -26.50
C LEU A 114 -1.34 11.32 -27.12
N ASN A 115 -1.79 12.30 -26.36
CA ASN A 115 -2.09 13.63 -26.89
C ASN A 115 -1.48 14.81 -26.07
N PRO A 116 -0.16 14.80 -25.79
CA PRO A 116 0.48 15.84 -24.96
C PRO A 116 0.50 17.24 -25.60
N LYS A 117 -0.03 17.41 -26.83
CA LYS A 117 0.03 18.65 -27.60
C LYS A 117 -1.32 19.29 -27.90
N SER A 118 -2.42 18.83 -27.33
CA SER A 118 -3.69 19.57 -27.45
C SER A 118 -3.63 20.82 -26.58
N ILE A 119 -3.08 21.90 -27.12
CA ILE A 119 -3.13 23.22 -26.46
C ILE A 119 -4.62 23.59 -26.34
N ILE A 120 -5.14 23.60 -25.12
CA ILE A 120 -6.47 24.10 -24.84
C ILE A 120 -6.41 25.63 -25.02
N PRO A 121 -7.23 26.22 -25.91
CA PRO A 121 -7.23 27.67 -26.08
C PRO A 121 -7.68 28.35 -24.80
N ILE A 122 -6.81 29.14 -24.20
CA ILE A 122 -7.10 29.87 -22.99
C ILE A 122 -7.52 31.30 -23.36
N SER A 123 -8.68 31.74 -22.82
CA SER A 123 -9.14 33.11 -23.07
C SER A 123 -8.40 34.12 -22.15
N PRO A 124 -8.17 35.35 -22.63
CA PRO A 124 -7.55 36.39 -21.79
C PRO A 124 -8.33 36.69 -20.49
N SER A 125 -9.66 36.50 -20.49
CA SER A 125 -10.49 36.66 -19.29
C SER A 125 -10.23 35.54 -18.28
N PHE A 126 -9.99 34.29 -18.72
CA PHE A 126 -9.60 33.21 -17.84
C PHE A 126 -8.19 33.42 -17.28
N GLU A 127 -7.23 33.86 -18.11
CA GLU A 127 -5.90 34.24 -17.63
C GLU A 127 -5.95 35.28 -16.51
N SER A 128 -6.79 36.33 -16.68
CA SER A 128 -6.96 37.37 -15.65
C SER A 128 -7.61 36.83 -14.38
N LEU A 129 -8.57 35.90 -14.50
CA LEU A 129 -9.18 35.23 -13.35
C LEU A 129 -8.15 34.38 -12.60
N LEU A 130 -7.36 33.56 -13.33
CA LEU A 130 -6.32 32.73 -12.76
C LEU A 130 -5.26 33.56 -12.02
N GLY A 131 -4.86 34.71 -12.57
CA GLY A 131 -3.95 35.64 -11.93
C GLY A 131 -4.53 36.24 -10.65
N SER A 132 -5.79 36.66 -10.64
CA SER A 132 -6.48 37.15 -9.46
C SER A 132 -6.64 36.11 -8.37
N LEU A 133 -6.96 34.87 -8.74
CA LEU A 133 -7.05 33.75 -7.81
C LEU A 133 -5.68 33.41 -7.21
N SER A 134 -4.62 33.45 -8.02
CA SER A 134 -3.25 33.23 -7.54
C SER A 134 -2.85 34.28 -6.50
N ALA A 135 -3.16 35.56 -6.74
CA ALA A 135 -2.91 36.65 -5.79
C ALA A 135 -3.72 36.47 -4.48
N TYR A 136 -4.96 36.03 -4.58
CA TYR A 136 -5.79 35.71 -3.40
C TYR A 136 -5.17 34.59 -2.55
N LEU A 137 -4.70 33.53 -3.18
CA LEU A 137 -4.03 32.40 -2.49
C LEU A 137 -2.73 32.88 -1.82
N VAL A 138 -1.92 33.71 -2.49
CA VAL A 138 -0.73 34.31 -1.88
C VAL A 138 -1.10 35.09 -0.61
N ASN A 139 -2.11 35.94 -0.65
CA ASN A 139 -2.58 36.68 0.52
C ASN A 139 -3.05 35.78 1.65
N SER A 140 -3.73 34.67 1.32
CA SER A 140 -4.20 33.70 2.30
C SER A 140 -3.03 32.96 2.95
N MET A 141 -2.01 32.58 2.18
CA MET A 141 -0.79 31.92 2.67
C MET A 141 0.02 32.77 3.64
N LEU A 142 0.02 34.10 3.51
CA LEU A 142 0.73 34.97 4.42
C LEU A 142 0.21 34.90 5.87
N ASN A 143 -1.00 34.41 6.04
CA ASN A 143 -1.68 34.29 7.33
C ASN A 143 -1.67 32.85 7.88
N PHE A 144 -1.15 31.87 7.11
CA PHE A 144 -1.10 30.47 7.48
C PHE A 144 0.28 29.90 7.23
N ASP A 145 0.77 29.09 8.16
CA ASP A 145 2.02 28.36 8.00
C ASP A 145 1.78 27.17 7.05
N MET A 146 2.38 27.21 5.86
CA MET A 146 2.29 26.14 4.89
C MET A 146 3.24 25.02 5.25
N THR A 147 2.73 24.00 5.90
CA THR A 147 3.49 22.79 6.25
C THR A 147 3.64 21.80 5.10
N HIS A 148 2.73 21.84 4.12
CA HIS A 148 2.69 20.90 2.96
C HIS A 148 2.52 21.65 1.65
N SER A 149 2.72 20.94 0.54
CA SER A 149 2.48 21.45 -0.81
C SER A 149 1.03 21.19 -1.25
N HIS A 150 0.45 22.14 -1.96
CA HIS A 150 -0.96 22.12 -2.36
C HIS A 150 -1.14 22.39 -3.84
N VAL A 151 -2.16 21.80 -4.43
CA VAL A 151 -2.51 21.96 -5.84
C VAL A 151 -3.96 22.39 -5.97
N PHE A 152 -4.20 23.44 -6.74
CA PHE A 152 -5.53 23.90 -7.14
C PHE A 152 -5.66 23.69 -8.65
N GLU A 153 -6.52 22.77 -9.03
CA GLU A 153 -6.90 22.52 -10.43
C GLU A 153 -8.12 23.37 -10.76
N ILE A 154 -8.07 24.09 -11.86
CA ILE A 154 -9.16 24.90 -12.35
C ILE A 154 -9.65 24.28 -13.67
N SER A 155 -10.85 23.71 -13.64
CA SER A 155 -11.49 23.09 -14.78
C SER A 155 -12.40 24.06 -15.54
N ASP A 156 -13.13 23.56 -16.53
CA ASP A 156 -14.05 24.33 -17.34
C ASP A 156 -15.09 25.07 -16.46
N LEU A 157 -15.11 26.41 -16.56
CA LEU A 157 -16.02 27.29 -15.85
C LEU A 157 -17.32 27.57 -16.62
N SER A 158 -17.62 26.82 -17.67
CA SER A 158 -18.88 26.96 -18.42
C SER A 158 -20.10 26.67 -17.54
N ILE A 159 -21.21 27.33 -17.88
CA ILE A 159 -22.48 27.12 -17.17
C ILE A 159 -22.92 25.64 -17.28
N GLU A 160 -22.65 25.00 -18.40
CA GLU A 160 -22.98 23.59 -18.63
C GLU A 160 -22.20 22.68 -17.69
N HIS A 161 -20.90 22.92 -17.52
CA HIS A 161 -20.06 22.14 -16.62
C HIS A 161 -20.51 22.30 -15.17
N ILE A 162 -20.69 23.55 -14.69
CA ILE A 162 -21.10 23.85 -13.32
C ILE A 162 -22.53 23.34 -13.04
N SER A 163 -23.47 23.54 -13.98
CA SER A 163 -24.85 23.07 -13.81
C SER A 163 -24.95 21.53 -13.85
N GLY A 164 -23.97 20.86 -14.43
CA GLY A 164 -23.84 19.40 -14.38
C GLY A 164 -23.34 18.85 -13.02
N GLY A 165 -23.08 19.73 -12.04
CA GLY A 165 -22.63 19.35 -10.69
C GLY A 165 -21.11 19.13 -10.56
N ASN A 166 -20.34 19.48 -11.59
CA ASN A 166 -18.87 19.37 -11.54
C ASN A 166 -18.25 20.54 -10.78
N SER A 167 -17.18 20.25 -10.03
CA SER A 167 -16.42 21.29 -9.34
C SER A 167 -15.58 22.08 -10.34
N ALA A 168 -15.66 23.40 -10.27
CA ALA A 168 -14.86 24.30 -11.10
C ALA A 168 -13.42 24.46 -10.55
N ILE A 169 -13.22 24.27 -9.25
CA ILE A 169 -11.92 24.31 -8.59
C ILE A 169 -11.82 23.12 -7.66
N THR A 170 -10.78 22.33 -7.83
CA THR A 170 -10.48 21.19 -6.97
C THR A 170 -9.16 21.44 -6.23
N HIS A 171 -9.19 21.35 -4.93
CA HIS A 171 -8.00 21.47 -4.07
C HIS A 171 -7.48 20.09 -3.69
N ARG A 172 -6.17 19.90 -3.80
CA ARG A 172 -5.48 18.64 -3.49
C ARG A 172 -4.27 18.90 -2.62
N LEU A 173 -3.95 17.93 -1.76
CA LEU A 173 -2.68 17.87 -1.07
C LEU A 173 -1.68 17.09 -1.93
N LEU A 174 -0.49 17.67 -2.15
CA LEU A 174 0.57 17.00 -2.91
C LEU A 174 1.48 16.22 -1.96
N LEU A 175 1.49 14.89 -2.12
CA LEU A 175 2.44 14.02 -1.44
C LEU A 175 3.77 13.95 -2.21
N PRO A 176 4.92 13.83 -1.53
CA PRO A 176 6.21 13.67 -2.19
C PRO A 176 6.26 12.39 -3.03
N VAL A 177 7.16 12.35 -4.02
CA VAL A 177 7.50 11.11 -4.72
C VAL A 177 8.75 10.54 -4.07
N PRO A 178 8.74 9.26 -3.65
CA PRO A 178 9.82 8.67 -2.87
C PRO A 178 11.20 8.69 -3.54
N THR A 179 11.23 8.60 -4.86
CA THR A 179 12.47 8.57 -5.67
C THR A 179 12.83 9.95 -6.24
N CYS A 180 12.20 11.02 -5.77
CA CYS A 180 12.48 12.36 -6.27
C CYS A 180 13.89 12.83 -5.88
N SER A 181 14.70 13.16 -6.89
CA SER A 181 16.11 13.55 -6.71
C SER A 181 16.32 15.03 -6.33
N SER A 182 15.29 15.86 -6.41
CA SER A 182 15.46 17.31 -6.32
C SER A 182 15.53 17.88 -4.90
N ASN A 183 15.00 17.16 -3.90
CA ASN A 183 14.94 17.64 -2.51
C ASN A 183 15.07 16.51 -1.51
N ASP A 184 15.70 16.83 -0.38
CA ASP A 184 15.66 15.99 0.81
C ASP A 184 14.28 16.12 1.47
N HIS A 185 13.35 15.25 1.10
CA HIS A 185 11.99 15.19 1.67
C HIS A 185 11.97 14.64 3.11
N SER A 186 13.06 14.83 3.85
CA SER A 186 13.25 14.34 5.22
C SER A 186 12.36 15.00 6.27
N SER A 187 11.67 16.07 5.93
CA SER A 187 10.71 16.72 6.84
C SER A 187 9.40 15.96 6.86
N THR A 188 9.33 14.91 7.67
CA THR A 188 8.10 14.15 7.94
C THR A 188 7.21 14.89 8.93
N THR A 189 6.58 15.95 8.50
CA THR A 189 5.46 16.51 9.27
C THR A 189 4.23 15.66 8.97
N HIS A 190 3.84 14.81 9.91
CA HIS A 190 2.64 13.99 9.75
C HIS A 190 1.38 14.87 9.63
N ILE A 191 0.49 14.48 8.72
CA ILE A 191 -0.83 15.10 8.61
C ILE A 191 -1.65 14.68 9.84
N PRO A 192 -2.21 15.63 10.60
CA PRO A 192 -3.08 15.28 11.73
C PRO A 192 -4.41 14.71 11.25
N GLY A 193 -5.03 13.87 12.04
CA GLY A 193 -6.35 13.28 11.77
C GLY A 193 -6.50 11.86 12.25
N THR A 194 -7.71 11.35 12.16
CA THR A 194 -8.02 9.92 12.36
C THR A 194 -7.38 9.06 11.27
N THR A 195 -7.31 7.76 11.48
CA THR A 195 -6.81 6.82 10.47
C THR A 195 -7.54 6.98 9.13
N MET A 196 -8.87 7.14 9.16
CA MET A 196 -9.70 7.32 7.97
C MET A 196 -9.37 8.62 7.23
N GLU A 197 -9.38 9.74 7.93
CA GLU A 197 -9.06 11.05 7.35
C GLU A 197 -7.64 11.08 6.73
N ARG A 198 -6.67 10.44 7.36
CA ARG A 198 -5.30 10.35 6.84
C ARG A 198 -5.20 9.45 5.61
N ALA A 199 -5.92 8.33 5.61
CA ALA A 199 -5.96 7.38 4.50
C ALA A 199 -6.58 8.00 3.24
N GLU A 200 -7.57 8.89 3.37
CA GLU A 200 -8.21 9.58 2.27
C GLU A 200 -7.22 10.45 1.46
N TYR A 201 -6.16 10.99 2.08
CA TYR A 201 -5.12 11.73 1.34
C TYR A 201 -4.34 10.90 0.33
N ALA A 202 -4.38 9.57 0.43
CA ALA A 202 -3.78 8.69 -0.57
C ALA A 202 -4.64 8.56 -1.85
N ILE A 203 -5.91 8.98 -1.81
CA ILE A 203 -6.89 8.75 -2.87
C ILE A 203 -7.09 10.04 -3.66
N ASP A 204 -6.66 10.05 -4.91
CA ASP A 204 -6.94 11.14 -5.86
C ASP A 204 -6.73 10.66 -7.30
N GLU A 205 -7.65 11.01 -8.19
CA GLU A 205 -7.60 10.59 -9.59
C GLU A 205 -6.46 11.22 -10.40
N ARG A 206 -5.85 12.33 -9.91
CA ARG A 206 -4.80 13.07 -10.62
C ARG A 206 -3.42 12.90 -10.02
N ILE A 207 -3.32 12.84 -8.69
CA ILE A 207 -2.04 12.83 -7.99
C ILE A 207 -1.98 11.80 -6.85
N GLY A 208 -2.99 10.93 -6.72
CA GLY A 208 -3.07 9.93 -5.66
C GLY A 208 -2.10 8.76 -5.81
N ILE A 209 -1.88 8.07 -4.73
CA ILE A 209 -1.29 6.72 -4.69
C ILE A 209 -2.35 5.72 -5.18
N ILE A 210 -3.60 5.95 -4.77
CA ILE A 210 -4.78 5.24 -5.22
C ILE A 210 -5.54 6.19 -6.15
N ASN A 211 -5.69 5.81 -7.42
CA ASN A 211 -6.40 6.66 -8.37
C ASN A 211 -7.91 6.47 -8.33
N THR A 212 -8.38 5.27 -8.00
CA THR A 212 -9.82 4.99 -7.84
C THR A 212 -10.06 3.97 -6.74
N ILE A 213 -11.13 4.15 -5.98
CA ILE A 213 -11.68 3.16 -5.06
C ILE A 213 -13.18 3.09 -5.26
N SER A 214 -13.72 1.89 -5.34
CA SER A 214 -15.15 1.69 -5.58
C SER A 214 -15.68 0.46 -4.85
N GLU A 215 -16.94 0.53 -4.47
CA GLU A 215 -17.69 -0.63 -4.01
C GLU A 215 -17.85 -1.64 -5.15
N ALA A 216 -17.43 -2.87 -4.92
CA ALA A 216 -17.63 -3.98 -5.85
C ALA A 216 -18.92 -4.74 -5.53
N GLU A 217 -19.18 -5.00 -4.26
CA GLU A 217 -20.39 -5.67 -3.76
C GLU A 217 -20.74 -5.18 -2.35
N SER A 218 -22.06 -5.24 -2.03
CA SER A 218 -22.58 -4.89 -0.70
C SER A 218 -22.93 -6.10 0.15
N PHE A 219 -23.02 -7.28 -0.44
CA PHE A 219 -23.56 -8.46 0.24
C PHE A 219 -22.99 -9.77 -0.31
N PRO A 220 -22.53 -10.75 0.50
CA PRO A 220 -22.80 -10.93 1.93
C PRO A 220 -22.00 -10.04 2.88
N ALA A 221 -21.01 -9.32 2.41
CA ALA A 221 -20.27 -8.34 3.18
C ALA A 221 -19.86 -7.18 2.26
N PRO A 222 -19.69 -5.95 2.80
CA PRO A 222 -19.11 -4.85 2.05
C PRO A 222 -17.77 -5.23 1.43
N TYR A 223 -17.62 -4.97 0.14
CA TYR A 223 -16.44 -5.31 -0.64
C TYR A 223 -16.03 -4.14 -1.51
N TYR A 224 -14.83 -3.62 -1.26
CA TYR A 224 -14.21 -2.57 -2.06
C TYR A 224 -13.07 -3.08 -2.91
N LEU A 225 -12.90 -2.44 -4.05
CA LEU A 225 -11.72 -2.57 -4.91
C LEU A 225 -11.08 -1.20 -5.09
N ALA A 226 -9.76 -1.13 -5.02
CA ALA A 226 -9.00 0.06 -5.33
C ALA A 226 -7.99 -0.22 -6.44
N ASN A 227 -7.72 0.81 -7.26
CA ASN A 227 -6.68 0.78 -8.26
C ASN A 227 -5.57 1.77 -7.89
N LEU A 228 -4.33 1.30 -7.92
CA LEU A 228 -3.15 2.10 -7.66
C LEU A 228 -2.71 2.84 -8.93
N CYS A 229 -2.01 3.94 -8.73
CA CYS A 229 -1.31 4.66 -9.78
C CYS A 229 -0.25 3.78 -10.46
N ASP A 230 0.23 4.19 -11.64
CA ASP A 230 1.32 3.51 -12.33
C ASP A 230 2.67 3.95 -11.76
N THR A 231 3.26 3.11 -10.92
CA THR A 231 4.53 3.41 -10.25
C THR A 231 5.74 3.46 -11.20
N THR A 232 5.61 2.97 -12.44
CA THR A 232 6.72 3.01 -13.44
C THR A 232 7.13 4.42 -13.85
N SER A 233 6.35 5.43 -13.47
CA SER A 233 6.72 6.83 -13.65
C SER A 233 7.89 7.27 -12.76
N PHE A 234 8.11 6.61 -11.62
CA PHE A 234 9.11 7.00 -10.62
C PHE A 234 9.82 5.81 -9.94
N THR A 235 9.55 4.57 -10.35
CA THR A 235 10.31 3.38 -9.96
C THR A 235 10.45 2.43 -11.15
N ALA A 236 11.50 1.61 -11.16
CA ALA A 236 11.75 0.65 -12.23
C ALA A 236 10.75 -0.50 -12.26
N GLN A 237 9.99 -0.73 -11.19
CA GLN A 237 9.08 -1.85 -11.04
C GLN A 237 7.62 -1.40 -11.01
N SER A 238 6.75 -2.18 -11.67
CA SER A 238 5.32 -2.00 -11.60
C SER A 238 4.74 -2.82 -10.46
N VAL A 239 4.14 -2.17 -9.47
CA VAL A 239 3.38 -2.87 -8.42
C VAL A 239 2.05 -3.40 -8.95
N ARG A 240 1.48 -4.41 -8.28
CA ARG A 240 0.15 -4.90 -8.61
C ARG A 240 -0.89 -3.77 -8.47
N LYS A 241 -1.55 -3.44 -9.57
CA LYS A 241 -2.41 -2.25 -9.66
C LYS A 241 -3.72 -2.35 -8.85
N GLN A 242 -4.13 -3.52 -8.38
CA GLN A 242 -5.43 -3.70 -7.71
C GLN A 242 -5.26 -4.23 -6.30
N SER A 243 -6.01 -3.66 -5.36
CA SER A 243 -6.20 -4.15 -3.99
C SER A 243 -7.68 -4.32 -3.67
N ALA A 244 -7.96 -5.07 -2.60
CA ALA A 244 -9.30 -5.47 -2.23
C ALA A 244 -9.47 -5.50 -0.71
N GLY A 245 -10.69 -5.29 -0.22
CA GLY A 245 -10.97 -5.40 1.20
C GLY A 245 -12.42 -5.75 1.47
N VAL A 246 -12.61 -6.72 2.35
CA VAL A 246 -13.92 -7.15 2.84
C VAL A 246 -13.94 -7.08 4.36
N ALA A 247 -15.01 -6.55 4.91
CA ALA A 247 -15.25 -6.52 6.35
C ALA A 247 -16.75 -6.50 6.62
N ILE A 248 -17.13 -6.53 7.91
CA ILE A 248 -18.53 -6.54 8.31
C ILE A 248 -19.25 -5.22 8.01
N ASP A 249 -18.56 -4.10 8.05
CA ASP A 249 -19.09 -2.78 7.73
C ASP A 249 -18.25 -2.07 6.65
N TRP A 250 -18.82 -0.98 6.14
CA TRP A 250 -18.27 -0.20 5.03
C TRP A 250 -16.93 0.45 5.37
N ASP A 251 -16.83 1.05 6.56
CA ASP A 251 -15.63 1.80 6.98
C ASP A 251 -14.44 0.85 7.17
N GLN A 252 -14.67 -0.31 7.77
CA GLN A 252 -13.63 -1.33 7.94
C GLN A 252 -13.21 -1.92 6.58
N ALA A 253 -14.17 -2.21 5.67
CA ALA A 253 -13.84 -2.71 4.34
C ALA A 253 -13.05 -1.69 3.52
N PHE A 254 -13.44 -0.41 3.60
CA PHE A 254 -12.78 0.69 2.92
C PHE A 254 -11.33 0.86 3.42
N ILE A 255 -11.12 0.95 4.74
CA ILE A 255 -9.79 1.13 5.32
C ILE A 255 -8.88 -0.09 5.04
N LYS A 256 -9.43 -1.31 5.05
CA LYS A 256 -8.70 -2.54 4.71
C LYS A 256 -8.23 -2.51 3.25
N THR A 257 -9.08 -2.05 2.33
CA THR A 257 -8.75 -1.90 0.90
C THR A 257 -7.60 -0.91 0.70
N ILE A 258 -7.67 0.25 1.38
CA ILE A 258 -6.61 1.25 1.33
C ILE A 258 -5.33 0.70 1.95
N GLY A 259 -5.42 0.05 3.11
CA GLY A 259 -4.27 -0.56 3.79
C GLY A 259 -3.51 -1.50 2.86
N GLU A 260 -4.19 -2.44 2.20
CA GLU A 260 -3.57 -3.35 1.24
C GLU A 260 -2.96 -2.61 0.03
N ALA A 261 -3.60 -1.53 -0.45
CA ALA A 261 -3.06 -0.72 -1.53
C ALA A 261 -1.74 -0.05 -1.11
N LEU A 262 -1.71 0.59 0.05
CA LEU A 262 -0.52 1.28 0.58
C LEU A 262 0.61 0.29 0.91
N GLU A 263 0.29 -0.90 1.42
CA GLU A 263 1.24 -1.99 1.64
C GLU A 263 1.92 -2.42 0.35
N ARG A 264 1.14 -2.72 -0.69
CA ARG A 264 1.66 -3.10 -2.01
C ARG A 264 2.50 -1.98 -2.63
N TYR A 265 2.04 -0.75 -2.52
CA TYR A 265 2.78 0.42 -2.97
C TYR A 265 4.14 0.53 -2.26
N SER A 266 4.14 0.49 -0.92
CA SER A 266 5.36 0.64 -0.11
C SER A 266 6.40 -0.43 -0.40
N SER A 267 5.97 -1.66 -0.71
CA SER A 267 6.89 -2.76 -1.00
C SER A 267 7.59 -2.64 -2.36
N GLY A 268 6.97 -1.96 -3.32
CA GLY A 268 7.48 -1.86 -4.70
C GLY A 268 8.08 -0.51 -5.06
N VAL A 269 7.95 0.49 -4.18
CA VAL A 269 8.53 1.82 -4.40
C VAL A 269 9.77 1.99 -3.54
N TYR A 270 10.90 1.63 -4.08
CA TYR A 270 12.21 1.69 -3.43
C TYR A 270 13.29 2.22 -4.39
N ASP A 271 14.38 2.70 -3.83
CA ASP A 271 15.57 3.12 -4.58
C ASP A 271 16.60 1.98 -4.58
N PRO A 272 16.89 1.34 -5.72
CA PRO A 272 17.90 0.29 -5.80
C PRO A 272 19.31 0.75 -5.40
N ASP A 273 19.63 2.03 -5.58
CA ASP A 273 20.94 2.58 -5.22
C ASP A 273 21.12 2.66 -3.68
N SER A 274 20.04 2.50 -2.92
CA SER A 274 20.11 2.39 -1.44
C SER A 274 20.57 1.02 -0.94
N PHE A 275 20.63 0.00 -1.80
CA PHE A 275 21.07 -1.34 -1.43
C PHE A 275 22.60 -1.43 -1.32
N THR A 276 23.05 -2.28 -0.41
CA THR A 276 24.46 -2.61 -0.29
C THR A 276 24.74 -3.91 -1.04
N SER A 277 25.67 -3.92 -2.00
CA SER A 277 25.98 -5.11 -2.79
C SER A 277 27.26 -5.80 -2.30
N GLY A 278 27.26 -7.14 -2.25
CA GLY A 278 28.42 -7.94 -1.88
C GLY A 278 28.06 -9.37 -1.45
N PRO A 279 29.07 -10.26 -1.26
CA PRO A 279 28.82 -11.58 -0.68
C PRO A 279 28.56 -11.48 0.82
N ALA A 280 27.78 -12.43 1.39
CA ALA A 280 27.44 -12.45 2.82
C ALA A 280 28.69 -12.43 3.72
N SER A 281 29.76 -13.13 3.32
CA SER A 281 31.02 -13.19 4.06
C SER A 281 31.72 -11.82 4.24
N SER A 282 31.36 -10.82 3.44
CA SER A 282 31.87 -9.45 3.56
C SER A 282 31.21 -8.64 4.67
N PHE A 283 30.09 -9.11 5.23
CA PHE A 283 29.29 -8.39 6.20
C PHE A 283 29.14 -9.16 7.51
N LYS A 284 29.39 -8.51 8.63
CA LYS A 284 29.38 -9.16 9.95
C LYS A 284 27.99 -9.68 10.38
N ASN A 285 26.94 -8.95 10.04
CA ASN A 285 25.57 -9.20 10.52
C ASN A 285 24.61 -9.49 9.35
N SER A 286 25.08 -10.16 8.30
CA SER A 286 24.24 -10.57 7.18
C SER A 286 23.53 -11.89 7.46
N ILE A 287 22.26 -11.96 7.11
CA ILE A 287 21.45 -13.18 7.20
C ILE A 287 21.46 -13.84 5.82
N SER A 288 22.16 -14.96 5.70
CA SER A 288 22.35 -15.65 4.42
C SER A 288 21.02 -16.05 3.77
N PRO A 289 20.88 -15.94 2.43
CA PRO A 289 19.73 -16.51 1.72
C PRO A 289 19.47 -17.99 2.04
N SER A 290 20.52 -18.78 2.28
CA SER A 290 20.40 -20.21 2.63
C SER A 290 19.73 -20.49 3.97
N SER A 291 19.57 -19.49 4.83
CA SER A 291 18.81 -19.63 6.09
C SER A 291 17.30 -19.67 5.86
N PHE A 292 16.83 -19.17 4.73
CA PHE A 292 15.41 -19.10 4.42
C PHE A 292 14.90 -20.38 3.75
N VAL A 293 13.64 -20.71 4.00
CA VAL A 293 12.95 -21.79 3.28
C VAL A 293 12.79 -21.38 1.82
N GLN A 294 13.39 -22.15 0.93
CA GLN A 294 13.46 -21.89 -0.51
C GLN A 294 13.50 -23.18 -1.32
N PRO A 295 13.17 -23.16 -2.65
CA PRO A 295 13.16 -24.35 -3.50
C PRO A 295 14.51 -25.08 -3.57
N SER A 296 15.61 -24.34 -3.52
CA SER A 296 16.98 -24.84 -3.69
C SER A 296 17.92 -24.21 -2.65
N PRO A 297 17.95 -24.73 -1.40
CA PRO A 297 18.74 -24.13 -0.32
C PRO A 297 20.24 -24.00 -0.60
N ASP A 298 20.78 -24.90 -1.44
CA ASP A 298 22.21 -24.94 -1.80
C ASP A 298 22.56 -24.04 -3.00
N LEU A 299 21.61 -23.23 -3.48
CA LEU A 299 21.82 -22.38 -4.65
C LEU A 299 22.81 -21.25 -4.34
N TYR A 300 22.64 -20.61 -3.18
CA TYR A 300 23.54 -19.52 -2.74
C TYR A 300 24.92 -20.04 -2.37
N LYS A 301 25.97 -19.51 -2.99
CA LYS A 301 27.38 -19.90 -2.79
C LYS A 301 28.27 -18.70 -2.48
N ASP A 302 27.75 -17.79 -1.67
CA ASP A 302 28.45 -16.57 -1.25
C ASP A 302 28.80 -15.62 -2.42
N GLU A 303 27.98 -15.61 -3.46
CA GLU A 303 28.05 -14.61 -4.53
C GLU A 303 27.58 -13.23 -4.07
N SER A 304 27.94 -12.21 -4.84
CA SER A 304 27.48 -10.83 -4.59
C SER A 304 26.00 -10.70 -4.89
N ILE A 305 25.22 -10.29 -3.88
CA ILE A 305 23.80 -9.98 -3.97
C ILE A 305 23.52 -8.60 -3.34
N ASP A 306 22.31 -8.10 -3.53
CA ASP A 306 21.87 -6.85 -2.91
C ASP A 306 21.28 -7.12 -1.51
N TRP A 307 21.69 -6.27 -0.57
CA TRP A 307 21.29 -6.31 0.83
C TRP A 307 20.55 -5.05 1.23
N ILE A 308 19.53 -5.21 2.06
CA ILE A 308 18.79 -4.11 2.68
C ILE A 308 18.96 -4.18 4.20
N GLY A 309 19.04 -3.01 4.84
CA GLY A 309 19.10 -2.92 6.30
C GLY A 309 17.78 -3.31 6.95
N GLY A 310 17.88 -4.07 8.03
CA GLY A 310 16.76 -4.45 8.88
C GLY A 310 17.17 -4.52 10.34
N ILE A 311 16.25 -4.92 11.19
CA ILE A 311 16.43 -5.07 12.64
C ILE A 311 16.03 -6.49 13.03
N ASP A 312 16.87 -7.16 13.81
CA ASP A 312 16.49 -8.33 14.58
C ASP A 312 15.55 -7.89 15.70
N LEU A 313 14.32 -8.36 15.66
CA LEU A 313 13.28 -7.89 16.58
C LEU A 313 13.46 -8.35 18.03
N HIS A 314 14.24 -9.43 18.25
CA HIS A 314 14.51 -9.93 19.59
C HIS A 314 15.69 -9.18 20.24
N SER A 315 16.83 -9.05 19.52
CA SER A 315 18.04 -8.40 20.02
C SER A 315 18.06 -6.88 19.82
N ASN A 316 17.22 -6.37 18.94
CA ASN A 316 17.20 -4.98 18.45
C ASN A 316 18.52 -4.56 17.76
N GLU A 317 19.27 -5.54 17.24
CA GLU A 317 20.50 -5.28 16.48
C GLU A 317 20.19 -5.06 15.00
N THR A 318 20.98 -4.19 14.36
CA THR A 318 20.91 -3.97 12.91
C THR A 318 21.51 -5.17 12.18
N VAL A 319 20.80 -5.68 11.18
CA VAL A 319 21.18 -6.78 10.30
C VAL A 319 21.06 -6.40 8.84
N LEU A 320 21.72 -7.14 7.97
CA LEU A 320 21.54 -7.08 6.53
C LEU A 320 20.74 -8.31 6.06
N LEU A 321 19.68 -8.07 5.33
CA LEU A 321 18.78 -9.07 4.78
C LEU A 321 18.85 -9.04 3.25
N PRO A 322 18.69 -10.18 2.55
CA PRO A 322 18.64 -10.17 1.10
C PRO A 322 17.50 -9.29 0.59
N ALA A 323 17.81 -8.30 -0.26
CA ALA A 323 16.80 -7.36 -0.77
C ALA A 323 15.68 -8.07 -1.54
N GLU A 324 16.01 -9.17 -2.26
CA GLU A 324 15.02 -10.02 -2.95
C GLU A 324 13.90 -10.54 -2.02
N PHE A 325 14.18 -10.73 -0.72
CA PHE A 325 13.17 -11.24 0.22
C PHE A 325 12.38 -10.13 0.91
N ALA A 326 12.88 -8.90 0.85
CA ALA A 326 12.29 -7.75 1.54
C ALA A 326 11.34 -6.94 0.66
N VAL A 327 11.74 -6.59 -0.57
CA VAL A 327 10.95 -5.76 -1.47
C VAL A 327 10.14 -6.60 -2.47
N PHE A 328 9.04 -6.05 -2.98
CA PHE A 328 8.17 -6.74 -3.92
C PHE A 328 7.48 -5.76 -4.90
N PRO A 329 7.64 -5.95 -6.23
CA PRO A 329 8.48 -6.97 -6.88
C PRO A 329 9.97 -6.64 -6.83
N TYR A 330 10.83 -7.66 -6.85
CA TYR A 330 12.26 -7.54 -7.03
C TYR A 330 12.63 -7.83 -8.51
N PRO A 331 13.63 -7.14 -9.11
CA PRO A 331 13.91 -7.21 -10.55
C PRO A 331 14.26 -8.60 -11.08
N SER A 332 14.90 -9.43 -10.27
CA SER A 332 15.30 -10.78 -10.66
C SER A 332 15.22 -11.74 -9.48
N GLU A 333 14.20 -12.59 -9.47
CA GLU A 333 14.06 -13.64 -8.46
C GLU A 333 15.10 -14.75 -8.72
N GLN A 334 15.98 -14.98 -7.75
CA GLN A 334 17.04 -15.98 -7.85
C GLN A 334 16.82 -17.15 -6.91
N TYR A 335 16.37 -16.90 -5.68
CA TYR A 335 16.34 -17.90 -4.61
C TYR A 335 14.96 -18.45 -4.33
N LYS A 336 13.94 -17.62 -4.34
CA LYS A 336 12.56 -18.07 -4.18
C LYS A 336 11.59 -17.19 -4.94
N PRO A 337 10.42 -17.73 -5.36
CA PRO A 337 9.34 -16.90 -5.92
C PRO A 337 8.95 -15.79 -4.95
N ALA A 338 8.76 -14.58 -5.47
CA ALA A 338 8.33 -13.46 -4.66
C ALA A 338 6.90 -13.65 -4.14
N ILE A 339 6.72 -13.40 -2.85
CA ILE A 339 5.43 -13.45 -2.17
C ILE A 339 5.28 -12.22 -1.28
N THR A 340 4.05 -11.87 -0.94
CA THR A 340 3.74 -10.72 -0.09
C THR A 340 3.78 -11.02 1.40
N THR A 341 3.83 -12.31 1.81
CA THR A 341 3.80 -12.73 3.22
C THR A 341 4.76 -11.95 4.13
N GLY A 342 4.22 -11.34 5.17
CA GLY A 342 4.95 -10.51 6.12
C GLY A 342 5.08 -9.03 5.72
N LEU A 343 4.54 -8.62 4.55
CA LEU A 343 4.30 -7.21 4.26
C LEU A 343 3.15 -6.73 5.13
N ALA A 344 3.31 -5.58 5.74
CA ALA A 344 2.25 -5.02 6.56
C ALA A 344 2.33 -3.50 6.66
N ILE A 345 1.18 -2.88 6.86
CA ILE A 345 1.05 -1.46 7.15
C ILE A 345 0.31 -1.25 8.48
N GLY A 346 0.62 -0.17 9.17
CA GLY A 346 -0.03 0.19 10.45
C GLY A 346 0.01 1.69 10.70
N ASN A 347 -0.74 2.16 11.71
CA ASN A 347 -0.68 3.54 12.19
C ASN A 347 0.59 3.82 13.01
N SER A 348 1.35 2.80 13.30
CA SER A 348 2.66 2.86 13.96
C SER A 348 3.50 1.67 13.53
N LEU A 349 4.82 1.79 13.73
CA LEU A 349 5.77 0.72 13.46
C LEU A 349 5.39 -0.57 14.20
N ILE A 350 4.95 -0.47 15.46
CA ILE A 350 4.55 -1.63 16.28
C ILE A 350 3.30 -2.31 15.70
N GLU A 351 2.31 -1.55 15.25
CA GLU A 351 1.13 -2.13 14.61
C GLU A 351 1.48 -2.85 13.30
N ALA A 352 2.32 -2.24 12.47
CA ALA A 352 2.80 -2.86 11.24
C ALA A 352 3.58 -4.16 11.54
N GLN A 353 4.49 -4.14 12.53
CA GLN A 353 5.25 -5.32 12.94
C GLN A 353 4.36 -6.45 13.46
N LEU A 354 3.36 -6.13 14.29
CA LEU A 354 2.39 -7.12 14.76
C LEU A 354 1.60 -7.75 13.61
N SER A 355 1.10 -6.94 12.68
CA SER A 355 0.35 -7.44 11.52
C SER A 355 1.20 -8.37 10.66
N GLY A 356 2.45 -7.98 10.35
CA GLY A 356 3.36 -8.82 9.57
C GLY A 356 3.77 -10.11 10.29
N LEU A 357 3.97 -10.07 11.62
CA LEU A 357 4.24 -11.27 12.42
C LEU A 357 3.05 -12.23 12.40
N TYR A 358 1.83 -11.74 12.61
CA TYR A 358 0.62 -12.56 12.54
C TYR A 358 0.48 -13.23 11.16
N GLU A 359 0.73 -12.50 10.07
CA GLU A 359 0.64 -13.08 8.74
C GLU A 359 1.68 -14.20 8.53
N VAL A 360 2.94 -14.01 8.94
CA VAL A 360 3.96 -15.06 8.82
C VAL A 360 3.58 -16.30 9.65
N ILE A 361 3.08 -16.12 10.88
CA ILE A 361 2.60 -17.20 11.76
C ILE A 361 1.41 -17.93 11.12
N GLU A 362 0.47 -17.17 10.55
CA GLU A 362 -0.69 -17.70 9.83
C GLU A 362 -0.29 -18.60 8.68
N ARG A 363 0.61 -18.10 7.81
CA ARG A 363 1.05 -18.84 6.64
C ARG A 363 1.85 -20.09 7.02
N ASP A 364 2.72 -20.02 8.03
CA ASP A 364 3.40 -21.19 8.57
C ASP A 364 2.39 -22.24 9.07
N ALA A 365 1.46 -21.85 9.94
CA ALA A 365 0.50 -22.79 10.53
C ALA A 365 -0.45 -23.42 9.49
N THR A 366 -0.94 -22.63 8.52
CA THR A 366 -1.82 -23.14 7.45
C THR A 366 -1.11 -24.16 6.57
N MET A 367 0.15 -23.91 6.22
CA MET A 367 0.97 -24.87 5.44
C MET A 367 1.26 -26.13 6.22
N LEU A 368 1.70 -26.00 7.49
CA LEU A 368 1.97 -27.16 8.35
C LEU A 368 0.72 -28.00 8.58
N SER A 369 -0.44 -27.38 8.77
CA SER A 369 -1.72 -28.06 8.93
C SER A 369 -2.14 -28.81 7.66
N TRP A 370 -2.09 -28.15 6.51
CA TRP A 370 -2.47 -28.77 5.23
C TRP A 370 -1.58 -29.96 4.87
N TYR A 371 -0.27 -29.83 5.04
CA TYR A 371 0.70 -30.88 4.70
C TYR A 371 1.00 -31.83 5.88
N SER A 372 0.03 -32.03 6.77
CA SER A 372 0.07 -32.97 7.89
C SER A 372 -1.11 -33.96 7.84
N ASN A 373 -0.97 -35.11 8.52
CA ASN A 373 -2.10 -35.98 8.81
C ASN A 373 -2.74 -35.68 10.18
N ARG A 374 -2.26 -34.63 10.89
CA ARG A 374 -2.93 -34.11 12.08
C ARG A 374 -4.23 -33.43 11.65
N PRO A 375 -5.39 -33.90 12.11
CA PRO A 375 -6.64 -33.24 11.79
C PRO A 375 -6.70 -31.89 12.48
N PRO A 376 -7.15 -30.81 11.82
CA PRO A 376 -7.46 -29.56 12.51
C PRO A 376 -8.64 -29.78 13.46
N SER A 377 -8.70 -29.01 14.52
CA SER A 377 -9.83 -29.03 15.45
C SER A 377 -10.95 -28.12 14.95
N ALA A 378 -12.21 -28.56 15.00
CA ALA A 378 -13.30 -27.63 14.79
C ALA A 378 -13.30 -26.57 15.90
N PHE A 379 -13.66 -25.35 15.56
CA PHE A 379 -13.65 -24.22 16.49
C PHE A 379 -15.03 -23.54 16.52
N SER A 380 -15.48 -23.17 17.70
CA SER A 380 -16.74 -22.42 17.89
C SER A 380 -16.43 -21.03 18.43
N PRO A 381 -16.39 -20.01 17.57
CA PRO A 381 -16.28 -18.63 18.04
C PRO A 381 -17.46 -18.21 18.90
N ASP A 382 -17.21 -17.31 19.85
CA ASP A 382 -18.23 -16.68 20.68
C ASP A 382 -18.08 -15.15 20.54
N ASP A 383 -18.60 -14.64 19.42
CA ASP A 383 -18.50 -13.20 19.08
C ASP A 383 -19.69 -12.79 18.19
N PRO A 384 -20.45 -11.73 18.56
CA PRO A 384 -21.62 -11.27 17.79
C PRO A 384 -21.30 -10.83 16.36
N GLU A 385 -20.09 -10.32 16.12
CA GLU A 385 -19.65 -9.90 14.80
C GLU A 385 -19.45 -11.11 13.88
N PHE A 386 -18.85 -12.18 14.40
CA PHE A 386 -18.75 -13.45 13.68
C PHE A 386 -20.11 -14.03 13.35
N ASP A 387 -21.03 -14.04 14.33
CA ASP A 387 -22.39 -14.57 14.16
C ASP A 387 -23.15 -13.83 13.06
N LEU A 388 -23.07 -12.49 13.06
CA LEU A 388 -23.71 -11.66 12.04
C LEU A 388 -23.15 -11.95 10.65
N LEU A 389 -21.83 -11.98 10.49
CA LEU A 389 -21.17 -12.25 9.21
C LEU A 389 -21.50 -13.68 8.71
N SER A 390 -21.52 -14.66 9.60
CA SER A 390 -21.93 -16.04 9.31
C SER A 390 -23.40 -16.14 8.87
N GLN A 391 -24.31 -15.40 9.50
CA GLN A 391 -25.73 -15.33 9.08
C GLN A 391 -25.87 -14.70 7.69
N MET A 392 -25.10 -13.67 7.38
CA MET A 392 -25.08 -13.07 6.06
C MET A 392 -24.59 -14.07 4.99
N ALA A 393 -23.55 -14.85 5.28
CA ALA A 393 -23.07 -15.94 4.41
C ALA A 393 -24.16 -17.01 4.22
N ASN A 394 -24.80 -17.45 5.29
CA ASN A 394 -25.89 -18.44 5.27
C ASN A 394 -27.07 -17.99 4.39
N SER A 395 -27.39 -16.71 4.36
CA SER A 395 -28.45 -16.17 3.51
C SER A 395 -28.15 -16.28 2.01
N LYS A 396 -26.88 -16.45 1.63
CA LYS A 396 -26.44 -16.82 0.26
C LYS A 396 -26.38 -18.33 0.04
N GLY A 397 -26.77 -19.12 1.04
CA GLY A 397 -26.71 -20.59 1.01
C GLY A 397 -25.27 -21.10 1.15
N LEU A 398 -24.43 -20.38 1.86
CA LEU A 398 -23.07 -20.77 2.22
C LEU A 398 -23.05 -21.28 3.65
N ASP A 399 -22.64 -22.51 3.84
CA ASP A 399 -22.28 -23.05 5.16
C ASP A 399 -20.86 -22.61 5.51
N SER A 400 -20.60 -22.32 6.78
CA SER A 400 -19.28 -21.96 7.28
C SER A 400 -18.73 -23.06 8.20
N THR A 401 -17.55 -23.59 7.87
CA THR A 401 -16.81 -24.51 8.76
C THR A 401 -15.59 -23.79 9.30
N VAL A 402 -15.49 -23.70 10.61
CA VAL A 402 -14.42 -23.00 11.31
C VAL A 402 -13.46 -24.01 11.93
N LEU A 403 -12.18 -23.86 11.64
CA LEU A 403 -11.12 -24.78 12.06
C LEU A 403 -10.00 -24.01 12.77
N LEU A 404 -9.55 -24.54 13.90
CA LEU A 404 -8.33 -24.13 14.56
C LEU A 404 -7.18 -24.94 13.96
N VAL A 405 -6.29 -24.26 13.24
CA VAL A 405 -5.13 -24.87 12.55
C VAL A 405 -3.80 -24.56 13.23
N THR A 406 -3.83 -23.98 14.43
CA THR A 406 -2.66 -23.69 15.29
C THR A 406 -1.74 -24.91 15.38
N GLN A 407 -0.42 -24.66 15.27
CA GLN A 407 0.62 -25.68 15.36
C GLN A 407 1.45 -25.50 16.63
N ASP A 408 2.76 -25.61 16.57
CA ASP A 408 3.70 -25.46 17.68
C ASP A 408 3.88 -24.02 18.14
N ILE A 409 3.70 -23.05 17.24
CA ILE A 409 3.56 -21.65 17.64
C ILE A 409 2.15 -21.52 18.22
N ASP A 410 2.05 -21.42 19.54
CA ASP A 410 0.79 -21.43 20.30
C ASP A 410 0.06 -20.07 20.22
N ILE A 411 -0.04 -19.53 19.01
CA ILE A 411 -0.84 -18.36 18.66
C ILE A 411 -2.04 -18.85 17.84
N PRO A 412 -3.29 -18.47 18.21
CA PRO A 412 -4.46 -18.92 17.49
C PRO A 412 -4.41 -18.58 16.00
N VAL A 413 -4.47 -19.61 15.16
CA VAL A 413 -4.65 -19.50 13.71
C VAL A 413 -5.93 -20.22 13.33
N VAL A 414 -6.87 -19.47 12.78
CA VAL A 414 -8.18 -19.96 12.39
C VAL A 414 -8.28 -19.96 10.86
N THR A 415 -8.82 -21.06 10.33
CA THR A 415 -9.22 -21.17 8.92
C THR A 415 -10.74 -21.28 8.87
N VAL A 416 -11.38 -20.49 8.00
CA VAL A 416 -12.81 -20.63 7.72
C VAL A 416 -13.01 -21.04 6.27
N ALA A 417 -13.73 -22.12 6.06
CA ALA A 417 -14.19 -22.54 4.76
C ALA A 417 -15.68 -22.18 4.59
N VAL A 418 -16.00 -21.38 3.57
CA VAL A 418 -17.37 -21.17 3.14
C VAL A 418 -17.67 -22.11 1.98
N HIS A 419 -18.78 -22.89 2.08
CA HIS A 419 -19.06 -23.94 1.10
C HIS A 419 -20.54 -24.18 0.88
N ARG A 420 -20.88 -24.78 -0.27
CA ARG A 420 -22.23 -25.21 -0.64
C ARG A 420 -22.19 -26.29 -1.70
N SER A 421 -23.28 -27.10 -1.79
CA SER A 421 -23.33 -28.23 -2.72
C SER A 421 -23.83 -27.90 -4.13
N SER A 422 -24.72 -26.90 -4.27
CA SER A 422 -25.60 -26.80 -5.43
C SER A 422 -25.21 -25.76 -6.49
N LYS A 423 -24.57 -24.66 -6.10
CA LYS A 423 -24.24 -23.53 -7.00
C LYS A 423 -22.75 -23.25 -6.97
N TRP A 424 -22.20 -22.83 -8.09
CA TRP A 424 -20.84 -22.34 -8.18
C TRP A 424 -20.74 -20.88 -7.71
N PRO A 425 -19.66 -20.37 -7.06
CA PRO A 425 -18.56 -21.15 -6.50
C PRO A 425 -19.04 -22.02 -5.32
N LYS A 426 -18.48 -23.23 -5.19
CA LYS A 426 -18.91 -24.18 -4.17
C LYS A 426 -18.04 -24.15 -2.93
N PHE A 427 -16.87 -23.55 -3.01
CA PHE A 427 -15.89 -23.50 -1.92
C PHE A 427 -15.00 -22.29 -2.06
N ALA A 428 -14.72 -21.65 -0.95
CA ALA A 428 -13.62 -20.71 -0.77
C ALA A 428 -13.14 -20.80 0.68
N VAL A 429 -11.90 -20.43 0.93
CA VAL A 429 -11.27 -20.49 2.25
C VAL A 429 -10.54 -19.19 2.53
N GLY A 430 -10.49 -18.81 3.80
CA GLY A 430 -9.64 -17.75 4.32
C GLY A 430 -9.02 -18.19 5.63
N SER A 431 -7.95 -17.54 6.04
CA SER A 431 -7.23 -17.78 7.28
C SER A 431 -6.87 -16.48 7.97
N CYS A 432 -6.65 -16.54 9.26
CA CYS A 432 -6.18 -15.40 10.03
C CYS A 432 -5.53 -15.86 11.33
N ALA A 433 -4.40 -15.26 11.68
CA ALA A 433 -3.78 -15.38 12.99
C ALA A 433 -4.10 -14.15 13.84
N ASN A 434 -4.44 -14.37 15.10
CA ASN A 434 -4.58 -13.30 16.09
C ASN A 434 -4.49 -13.90 17.49
N ILE A 435 -3.96 -13.13 18.45
CA ILE A 435 -3.94 -13.57 19.86
C ILE A 435 -5.35 -13.83 20.40
N ASN A 436 -6.34 -13.12 19.90
CA ASN A 436 -7.75 -13.36 20.18
C ASN A 436 -8.35 -14.30 19.09
N PRO A 437 -8.70 -15.56 19.42
CA PRO A 437 -9.20 -16.52 18.44
C PRO A 437 -10.53 -16.11 17.79
N ASN A 438 -11.37 -15.31 18.44
CA ASN A 438 -12.60 -14.79 17.85
C ASN A 438 -12.27 -13.77 16.76
N ARG A 439 -11.28 -12.88 16.98
CA ARG A 439 -10.79 -11.96 15.95
C ARG A 439 -10.15 -12.70 14.79
N ALA A 440 -9.40 -13.77 15.06
CA ALA A 440 -8.88 -14.65 14.01
C ALA A 440 -10.02 -15.28 13.17
N ALA A 441 -11.10 -15.72 13.81
CA ALA A 441 -12.26 -16.30 13.11
C ALA A 441 -13.00 -15.26 12.23
N ILE A 442 -13.18 -14.03 12.72
CA ILE A 442 -13.79 -12.93 11.95
C ILE A 442 -12.91 -12.58 10.73
N GLY A 443 -11.59 -12.46 10.92
CA GLY A 443 -10.65 -12.21 9.83
C GLY A 443 -10.69 -13.30 8.77
N ALA A 444 -10.63 -14.57 9.19
CA ALA A 444 -10.67 -15.73 8.31
C ALA A 444 -12.01 -15.85 7.53
N LEU A 445 -13.15 -15.54 8.17
CA LEU A 445 -14.45 -15.54 7.49
C LEU A 445 -14.54 -14.39 6.47
N SER A 446 -14.05 -13.20 6.81
CA SER A 446 -14.01 -12.06 5.90
C SER A 446 -13.18 -12.36 4.66
N GLU A 447 -11.99 -12.99 4.81
CA GLU A 447 -11.15 -13.39 3.69
C GLU A 447 -11.81 -14.51 2.86
N ALA A 448 -12.43 -15.51 3.50
CA ALA A 448 -13.17 -16.55 2.79
C ALA A 448 -14.31 -15.99 1.94
N LEU A 449 -15.03 -14.99 2.44
CA LEU A 449 -16.09 -14.29 1.71
C LEU A 449 -15.53 -13.43 0.58
N GLN A 450 -14.39 -12.76 0.78
CA GLN A 450 -13.68 -12.02 -0.27
C GLN A 450 -13.35 -12.95 -1.45
N ASN A 451 -12.69 -14.08 -1.16
CA ASN A 451 -12.30 -15.08 -2.16
C ASN A 451 -13.53 -15.67 -2.87
N TRP A 452 -14.62 -15.90 -2.14
CA TRP A 452 -15.86 -16.40 -2.72
C TRP A 452 -16.51 -15.36 -3.66
N MET A 453 -16.53 -14.07 -3.29
CA MET A 453 -17.06 -12.99 -4.13
C MET A 453 -16.19 -12.76 -5.36
N GLU A 454 -14.87 -12.81 -5.22
CA GLU A 454 -13.91 -12.74 -6.32
C GLU A 454 -14.14 -13.86 -7.33
N LEU A 455 -14.22 -15.12 -6.87
CA LEU A 455 -14.56 -16.25 -7.72
C LEU A 455 -15.88 -16.05 -8.46
N ARG A 456 -16.92 -15.59 -7.75
CA ARG A 456 -18.24 -15.34 -8.34
C ARG A 456 -18.20 -14.27 -9.44
N SER A 457 -17.44 -13.20 -9.23
CA SER A 457 -17.22 -12.14 -10.22
C SER A 457 -16.43 -12.64 -11.43
N MET A 458 -15.42 -13.46 -11.20
CA MET A 458 -14.56 -14.04 -12.23
C MET A 458 -15.30 -15.02 -13.15
N GLY A 459 -16.24 -15.78 -12.61
CA GLY A 459 -16.99 -16.81 -13.30
C GLY A 459 -16.22 -18.15 -13.45
N PRO A 460 -16.95 -19.26 -13.70
CA PRO A 460 -16.36 -20.61 -13.69
C PRO A 460 -15.33 -20.83 -14.81
N ASP A 461 -15.55 -20.28 -15.99
CA ASP A 461 -14.66 -20.48 -17.13
C ASP A 461 -13.29 -19.83 -16.91
N THR A 462 -13.30 -18.58 -16.41
CA THR A 462 -12.06 -17.85 -16.08
C THR A 462 -11.33 -18.52 -14.91
N ALA A 463 -12.05 -18.86 -13.84
CA ALA A 463 -11.48 -19.49 -12.66
C ALA A 463 -10.82 -20.86 -12.96
N ASN A 464 -11.44 -21.68 -13.82
CA ASN A 464 -10.87 -22.98 -14.21
C ASN A 464 -9.61 -22.86 -15.08
N ASN A 465 -9.45 -21.74 -15.79
CA ASN A 465 -8.29 -21.50 -16.65
C ASN A 465 -7.14 -20.81 -15.91
N GLN A 466 -7.37 -20.31 -14.71
CA GLN A 466 -6.32 -19.75 -13.86
C GLN A 466 -5.71 -20.86 -13.00
N SER A 467 -4.38 -20.89 -12.92
CA SER A 467 -3.63 -21.81 -12.04
C SER A 467 -3.65 -21.37 -10.56
N SER A 468 -4.58 -20.49 -10.17
CA SER A 468 -4.71 -20.00 -8.80
C SER A 468 -5.28 -21.07 -7.85
N ALA A 469 -4.87 -21.04 -6.60
CA ALA A 469 -5.39 -21.95 -5.56
C ALA A 469 -6.92 -21.83 -5.42
N ILE A 470 -7.46 -20.60 -5.37
CA ILE A 470 -8.91 -20.36 -5.26
C ILE A 470 -9.69 -20.94 -6.44
N GLY A 471 -9.18 -20.84 -7.67
CA GLY A 471 -9.79 -21.43 -8.86
C GLY A 471 -9.84 -22.96 -8.79
N THR A 472 -8.72 -23.58 -8.44
CA THR A 472 -8.59 -25.04 -8.32
C THR A 472 -9.58 -25.65 -7.33
N TYR A 473 -9.83 -24.96 -6.20
CA TYR A 473 -10.72 -25.46 -5.13
C TYR A 473 -12.17 -25.00 -5.26
N SER A 474 -12.49 -24.13 -6.22
CA SER A 474 -13.83 -23.54 -6.41
C SER A 474 -14.98 -24.54 -6.57
N ASN A 475 -14.69 -25.77 -6.99
CA ASN A 475 -15.65 -26.87 -7.14
C ASN A 475 -15.77 -27.79 -5.92
N PHE A 476 -15.10 -27.48 -4.81
CA PHE A 476 -15.13 -28.23 -3.57
C PHE A 476 -14.68 -29.69 -3.73
N PRO A 477 -13.43 -29.93 -4.12
CA PRO A 477 -12.91 -31.29 -4.34
C PRO A 477 -12.82 -32.09 -3.03
N LYS A 478 -12.63 -33.42 -3.15
CA LYS A 478 -12.60 -34.33 -2.01
C LYS A 478 -11.53 -34.03 -0.97
N GLU A 479 -10.41 -33.48 -1.39
CA GLU A 479 -9.31 -33.07 -0.51
C GLU A 479 -9.76 -31.96 0.45
N ALA A 480 -10.48 -30.95 -0.05
CA ALA A 480 -11.05 -29.89 0.77
C ALA A 480 -12.18 -30.42 1.67
N GLN A 481 -13.07 -31.31 1.14
CA GLN A 481 -14.11 -31.95 1.94
C GLN A 481 -13.52 -32.76 3.10
N SER A 482 -12.44 -33.49 2.85
CA SER A 482 -11.74 -34.28 3.88
C SER A 482 -11.06 -33.36 4.92
N PHE A 483 -10.55 -32.21 4.49
CA PHE A 483 -9.87 -31.27 5.40
C PHE A 483 -10.83 -30.61 6.38
N ILE A 484 -12.06 -30.28 5.96
CA ILE A 484 -13.05 -29.62 6.81
C ILE A 484 -14.00 -30.57 7.55
N GLY A 485 -13.94 -31.86 7.28
CA GLY A 485 -14.88 -32.87 7.82
C GLY A 485 -14.52 -33.34 9.23
N HIS A 486 -14.60 -32.47 10.25
CA HIS A 486 -14.32 -32.80 11.66
C HIS A 486 -15.54 -32.54 12.54
N SER A 487 -15.69 -33.31 13.63
CA SER A 487 -16.94 -33.39 14.42
C SER A 487 -16.93 -32.66 15.76
N ASP A 488 -15.80 -32.57 16.43
CA ASP A 488 -15.76 -32.03 17.79
C ASP A 488 -15.17 -30.61 17.79
N ALA A 489 -15.98 -29.63 18.22
CA ALA A 489 -15.58 -28.22 18.25
C ALA A 489 -15.04 -27.83 19.62
N ILE A 490 -13.94 -27.08 19.62
CA ILE A 490 -13.39 -26.43 20.81
C ILE A 490 -14.09 -25.07 20.96
N PRO A 491 -14.81 -24.82 22.06
CA PRO A 491 -15.37 -23.49 22.34
C PRO A 491 -14.26 -22.45 22.56
N SER A 492 -14.51 -21.21 22.16
CA SER A 492 -13.53 -20.12 22.35
C SER A 492 -13.17 -19.90 23.81
N ASN A 493 -14.11 -20.13 24.74
CA ASN A 493 -13.93 -19.99 26.18
C ASN A 493 -12.98 -21.04 26.79
N ASP A 494 -12.69 -22.12 26.06
CA ASP A 494 -11.71 -23.15 26.49
C ASP A 494 -10.27 -22.76 26.13
N LEU A 495 -10.08 -21.71 25.32
CA LEU A 495 -8.78 -21.18 24.98
C LEU A 495 -8.39 -20.05 25.94
N SER A 496 -7.20 -20.17 26.52
CA SER A 496 -6.63 -19.08 27.34
C SER A 496 -6.18 -17.95 26.42
N ILE A 497 -6.80 -16.78 26.56
CA ILE A 497 -6.47 -15.59 25.78
C ILE A 497 -5.65 -14.65 26.67
N PRO A 498 -4.35 -14.42 26.36
CA PRO A 498 -3.59 -13.39 27.04
C PRO A 498 -4.20 -12.00 26.79
N THR A 499 -4.15 -11.15 27.80
CA THR A 499 -4.59 -9.75 27.70
C THR A 499 -3.39 -8.84 27.88
N PHE A 500 -3.28 -7.81 27.04
CA PHE A 500 -2.20 -6.85 27.07
C PHE A 500 -2.74 -5.44 27.25
N SER A 501 -2.02 -4.60 27.99
CA SER A 501 -2.38 -3.21 28.17
C SER A 501 -1.95 -2.34 26.98
N THR A 502 -0.93 -2.78 26.26
CA THR A 502 -0.35 -2.05 25.13
C THR A 502 0.02 -2.99 23.98
N ARG A 503 0.11 -2.46 22.76
CA ARG A 503 0.64 -3.18 21.60
C ARG A 503 2.12 -3.58 21.76
N THR A 504 2.86 -2.82 22.53
CA THR A 504 4.27 -3.15 22.85
C THR A 504 4.37 -4.42 23.68
N GLU A 505 3.49 -4.60 24.66
CA GLU A 505 3.42 -5.83 25.47
C GLU A 505 3.03 -7.04 24.60
N GLU A 506 2.06 -6.89 23.72
CA GLU A 506 1.65 -7.91 22.76
C GLU A 506 2.82 -8.32 21.85
N LEU A 507 3.53 -7.33 21.27
CA LEU A 507 4.72 -7.59 20.45
C LEU A 507 5.80 -8.34 21.22
N SER A 508 6.11 -7.89 22.44
CA SER A 508 7.11 -8.54 23.28
C SER A 508 6.76 -9.98 23.63
N PHE A 509 5.46 -10.26 23.86
CA PHE A 509 4.96 -11.61 24.08
C PHE A 509 5.19 -12.50 22.85
N LEU A 510 4.81 -12.05 21.65
CA LEU A 510 5.01 -12.79 20.40
C LEU A 510 6.48 -13.08 20.15
N LEU A 511 7.35 -12.08 20.28
CA LEU A 511 8.79 -12.22 20.06
C LEU A 511 9.43 -13.20 21.05
N THR A 512 9.04 -13.14 22.33
CA THR A 512 9.53 -14.08 23.35
C THR A 512 9.09 -15.50 23.01
N HIS A 513 7.86 -15.67 22.53
CA HIS A 513 7.33 -16.97 22.16
C HIS A 513 8.04 -17.56 20.93
N LEU A 514 8.21 -16.77 19.87
CA LEU A 514 8.98 -17.19 18.69
C LEU A 514 10.41 -17.56 19.03
N HIS A 515 11.09 -16.74 19.84
CA HIS A 515 12.46 -17.00 20.27
C HIS A 515 12.59 -18.30 21.07
N SER A 516 11.60 -18.65 21.91
CA SER A 516 11.58 -19.90 22.65
C SER A 516 11.51 -21.16 21.76
N LEU A 517 11.12 -21.00 20.50
CA LEU A 517 11.05 -22.03 19.47
C LEU A 517 12.24 -21.96 18.47
N ASP A 518 13.28 -21.20 18.79
CA ASP A 518 14.43 -20.94 17.92
C ASP A 518 14.05 -20.31 16.57
N LEU A 519 12.99 -19.48 16.53
CA LEU A 519 12.52 -18.76 15.36
C LEU A 519 13.02 -17.31 15.43
N SER A 520 13.96 -16.97 14.54
CA SER A 520 14.50 -15.61 14.41
C SER A 520 13.54 -14.73 13.60
N SER A 521 13.21 -13.54 14.10
CA SER A 521 12.30 -12.61 13.43
C SER A 521 12.97 -11.28 13.12
N TYR A 522 12.87 -10.85 11.87
CA TYR A 522 13.49 -9.64 11.36
C TYR A 522 12.44 -8.69 10.79
N SER A 523 12.66 -7.38 10.95
CA SER A 523 11.83 -6.32 10.37
C SER A 523 12.66 -5.44 9.45
N VAL A 524 12.20 -5.26 8.23
CA VAL A 524 12.70 -4.26 7.28
C VAL A 524 11.67 -3.14 7.20
N GLN A 525 12.08 -1.90 7.44
CA GLN A 525 11.20 -0.75 7.26
C GLN A 525 11.13 -0.39 5.77
N LEU A 526 9.92 -0.35 5.23
CA LEU A 526 9.63 -0.07 3.82
C LEU A 526 8.79 1.20 3.65
N THR A 527 8.69 2.03 4.68
CA THR A 527 7.87 3.24 4.70
C THR A 527 8.46 4.32 3.77
N PRO A 528 7.88 4.61 2.61
CA PRO A 528 8.34 5.71 1.80
C PRO A 528 7.85 7.06 2.36
N PRO A 529 8.47 8.20 1.95
CA PRO A 529 8.19 9.53 2.51
C PRO A 529 6.73 9.98 2.41
N ASP A 530 6.03 9.63 1.35
CA ASP A 530 4.61 9.94 1.17
C ASP A 530 3.71 9.19 2.14
N ILE A 531 3.98 7.90 2.36
CA ILE A 531 3.28 7.07 3.34
C ILE A 531 3.55 7.58 4.76
N ALA A 532 4.81 7.93 5.07
CA ALA A 532 5.16 8.57 6.34
C ALA A 532 4.41 9.90 6.53
N THR A 533 4.30 10.73 5.47
CA THR A 533 3.59 12.02 5.52
C THR A 533 2.12 11.85 5.93
N ILE A 534 1.44 10.83 5.42
CA ILE A 534 0.05 10.50 5.83
C ILE A 534 0.00 9.67 7.13
N GLY A 535 1.13 9.50 7.82
CA GLY A 535 1.21 8.92 9.16
C GLY A 535 0.98 7.42 9.23
N PHE A 536 1.39 6.68 8.20
CA PHE A 536 1.43 5.23 8.22
C PHE A 536 2.87 4.72 8.19
N GLU A 537 3.05 3.50 8.68
CA GLU A 537 4.32 2.78 8.69
C GLU A 537 4.17 1.45 7.95
N ALA A 538 5.10 1.16 7.05
CA ALA A 538 5.13 -0.08 6.29
C ALA A 538 6.38 -0.89 6.63
N VAL A 539 6.22 -2.21 6.79
CA VAL A 539 7.31 -3.13 7.12
C VAL A 539 7.24 -4.41 6.30
N ARG A 540 8.36 -5.09 6.23
CA ARG A 540 8.46 -6.51 5.86
C ARG A 540 8.96 -7.31 7.04
N ILE A 541 8.17 -8.28 7.51
CA ILE A 541 8.61 -9.25 8.51
C ILE A 541 9.12 -10.50 7.81
N LEU A 542 10.30 -10.96 8.24
CA LEU A 542 10.95 -12.15 7.73
C LEU A 542 11.29 -13.08 8.89
N ILE A 543 10.85 -14.33 8.81
CA ILE A 543 11.21 -15.42 9.71
C ILE A 543 11.79 -16.53 8.84
N PRO A 544 13.13 -16.70 8.81
CA PRO A 544 13.78 -17.61 7.86
C PRO A 544 13.29 -19.04 7.92
N GLU A 545 13.02 -19.56 9.11
CA GLU A 545 12.62 -20.94 9.36
C GLU A 545 11.14 -21.20 9.10
N ALA A 546 10.29 -20.17 9.06
CA ALA A 546 8.85 -20.31 8.84
C ALA A 546 8.55 -20.89 7.45
N GLN A 547 7.57 -21.78 7.38
CA GLN A 547 7.14 -22.38 6.11
C GLN A 547 6.28 -21.38 5.32
N PRO A 548 6.78 -20.82 4.20
CA PRO A 548 6.01 -19.88 3.39
C PRO A 548 4.95 -20.60 2.55
N LEU A 549 3.97 -19.82 2.06
CA LEU A 549 3.12 -20.21 0.94
C LEU A 549 3.95 -20.40 -0.34
N PHE A 550 3.39 -21.16 -1.28
CA PHE A 550 3.92 -21.29 -2.64
C PHE A 550 2.75 -21.43 -3.63
N PHE A 551 2.89 -20.85 -4.82
CA PHE A 551 1.82 -20.86 -5.83
C PHE A 551 2.10 -21.80 -7.00
N GLU A 552 3.36 -22.17 -7.23
CA GLU A 552 3.77 -23.07 -8.29
C GLU A 552 4.23 -24.42 -7.73
N LYS A 553 5.52 -24.72 -7.82
CA LYS A 553 6.08 -25.99 -7.32
C LYS A 553 6.21 -25.95 -5.79
N PRO A 554 5.70 -26.97 -5.09
CA PRO A 554 5.86 -27.08 -3.65
C PRO A 554 7.34 -27.14 -3.22
N PHE A 555 7.66 -26.40 -2.16
CA PHE A 555 8.95 -26.50 -1.48
C PHE A 555 8.76 -26.43 0.04
N PHE A 556 9.57 -27.20 0.77
CA PHE A 556 9.32 -27.44 2.18
C PHE A 556 10.60 -27.30 3.00
N GLY A 557 10.52 -26.48 4.05
CA GLY A 557 11.54 -26.34 5.08
C GLY A 557 11.55 -27.50 6.09
N SER A 558 12.41 -27.38 7.08
CA SER A 558 12.52 -28.35 8.18
C SER A 558 11.23 -28.46 8.97
N ARG A 559 10.55 -27.33 9.26
CA ARG A 559 9.29 -27.27 10.04
C ARG A 559 8.21 -28.13 9.40
N ALA A 560 7.98 -28.04 8.09
CA ALA A 560 7.00 -28.87 7.37
C ALA A 560 7.25 -30.39 7.51
N ARG A 561 8.48 -30.80 7.84
CA ARG A 561 8.89 -32.19 8.01
C ARG A 561 8.82 -32.68 9.46
N THR A 562 9.01 -31.79 10.43
CA THR A 562 9.26 -32.16 11.84
C THR A 562 8.16 -31.77 12.80
N VAL A 563 7.48 -30.63 12.59
CA VAL A 563 6.51 -30.09 13.55
C VAL A 563 5.33 -31.05 13.79
N SER A 564 4.81 -31.70 12.76
CA SER A 564 3.71 -32.66 12.94
C SER A 564 4.08 -33.80 13.91
N ALA A 565 5.33 -34.27 13.87
CA ALA A 565 5.80 -35.35 14.75
C ALA A 565 5.98 -34.89 16.21
N SER A 566 6.37 -33.63 16.43
CA SER A 566 6.50 -33.06 17.80
C SER A 566 5.13 -32.87 18.48
N LEU A 567 4.07 -32.66 17.70
CA LEU A 567 2.72 -32.42 18.22
C LEU A 567 1.92 -33.70 18.54
N GLY A 568 2.50 -34.90 18.46
CA GLY A 568 1.82 -36.13 18.88
C GLY A 568 1.90 -37.32 17.91
N ASN A 569 3.08 -37.59 17.36
CA ASN A 569 3.31 -38.71 16.41
C ASN A 569 2.53 -38.60 15.09
N PHE A 570 2.16 -37.40 14.68
CA PHE A 570 1.58 -37.17 13.36
C PHE A 570 2.68 -37.17 12.29
N ARG A 571 2.28 -37.43 11.03
CA ARG A 571 3.20 -37.51 9.90
C ARG A 571 2.98 -36.33 8.96
N SER A 572 4.05 -35.82 8.40
CA SER A 572 3.97 -34.90 7.26
C SER A 572 3.42 -35.62 6.01
N ARG A 573 2.65 -34.94 5.23
CA ARG A 573 2.00 -35.38 3.99
C ARG A 573 2.38 -34.46 2.83
N LEU A 574 3.67 -34.36 2.56
CA LEU A 574 4.22 -33.47 1.54
C LEU A 574 3.83 -33.87 0.10
N ASP A 575 3.20 -35.06 -0.04
CA ASP A 575 2.60 -35.59 -1.26
C ASP A 575 1.17 -35.13 -1.52
N ARG A 576 0.58 -34.33 -0.60
CA ARG A 576 -0.76 -33.78 -0.78
C ARG A 576 -0.83 -32.82 -1.98
N PRO A 577 -2.02 -32.70 -2.62
CA PRO A 577 -2.26 -31.67 -3.62
C PRO A 577 -1.94 -30.27 -3.08
N HIS A 578 -1.76 -29.33 -3.98
CA HIS A 578 -1.54 -27.93 -3.65
C HIS A 578 -2.57 -27.42 -2.62
N HIS A 579 -2.17 -26.51 -1.74
CA HIS A 579 -3.04 -25.96 -0.70
C HIS A 579 -4.17 -25.08 -1.29
N PRO A 580 -5.30 -24.91 -0.57
CA PRO A 580 -6.43 -24.12 -1.04
C PRO A 580 -6.32 -22.61 -0.74
N TYR A 581 -5.30 -22.16 -0.01
CA TYR A 581 -5.15 -20.78 0.45
C TYR A 581 -4.71 -19.86 -0.68
N PRO A 582 -5.24 -18.61 -0.75
CA PRO A 582 -4.92 -17.60 -1.75
C PRO A 582 -3.52 -17.02 -1.59
#